data_41b4b800cff49bc08892dd2f6a5aec27
#
_entry.id   41b4b800cff49bc08892dd2f6a5aec27
#
_cell.length_a   1.000
_cell.length_b   1.000
_cell.length_c   1.000
_cell.angle_alpha   90.00
_cell.angle_beta   90.00
_cell.angle_gamma   90.00
#
_symmetry.space_group_name_H-M   'P 1'
#
loop_
_entity.id
_entity.type
_entity.pdbx_description
1 polymer ?
#
loop_
_entity_poly.entity_id
_entity_poly.type
_entity_poly.pdbx_seq_one_letter_code
_entity_poly.pdbx_strand_id
1 'polypeptide(L)'
;EQVVLTANCTHGLNIAIRSLVRPGARVAVSGFEHNAVVRPLYALGAKLQIAGRRLFCWEDTLEEFSRALRAGAEAAVFTHVSNVFGYVLPVEEMAAMCRERGIPFILDAAQSAGVLPVKLNRLGAAFIAMPGHKGLLGPQGTGLLLCAGETTPLLFGGTGSESLRRDMPELLPERLEAGTMNVPGAAGLEAGMRYV
;
A
#
# COMPACT_ATOMS: atom_id res chain seq x y z
N GLU A 1 -6.13 7.28 11.90
CA GLU A 1 -5.75 6.01 11.26
C GLU A 1 -6.95 5.11 11.18
N GLN A 2 -7.16 4.50 10.02
CA GLN A 2 -8.31 3.64 9.82
C GLN A 2 -7.90 2.38 9.06
N VAL A 3 -8.62 1.29 9.30
CA VAL A 3 -8.42 -0.01 8.66
C VAL A 3 -9.59 -0.27 7.72
N VAL A 4 -9.26 -0.67 6.50
CA VAL A 4 -10.23 -1.03 5.45
C VAL A 4 -10.01 -2.47 5.05
N LEU A 5 -11.07 -3.26 5.01
CA LEU A 5 -11.04 -4.62 4.48
C LEU A 5 -10.96 -4.59 2.95
N THR A 6 -10.09 -5.42 2.41
CA THR A 6 -9.94 -5.56 0.96
C THR A 6 -9.99 -7.03 0.54
N ALA A 7 -10.30 -7.29 -0.71
CA ALA A 7 -10.32 -8.67 -1.22
C ALA A 7 -8.91 -9.31 -1.24
N ASN A 8 -7.86 -8.50 -1.29
CA ASN A 8 -6.44 -8.91 -1.30
C ASN A 8 -5.54 -7.67 -1.30
N CYS A 9 -4.22 -7.86 -1.18
CA CYS A 9 -3.24 -6.76 -1.23
C CYS A 9 -3.30 -5.95 -2.53
N THR A 10 -3.50 -6.60 -3.68
CA THR A 10 -3.60 -5.91 -4.98
C THR A 10 -4.77 -4.93 -5.01
N HIS A 11 -5.91 -5.29 -4.42
CA HIS A 11 -7.06 -4.38 -4.27
C HIS A 11 -6.67 -3.17 -3.42
N GLY A 12 -6.06 -3.39 -2.24
CA GLY A 12 -5.59 -2.30 -1.37
C GLY A 12 -4.58 -1.38 -2.06
N LEU A 13 -3.60 -1.96 -2.78
CA LEU A 13 -2.62 -1.18 -3.54
C LEU A 13 -3.26 -0.34 -4.67
N ASN A 14 -4.28 -0.87 -5.36
CA ASN A 14 -5.01 -0.08 -6.36
C ASN A 14 -5.74 1.11 -5.73
N ILE A 15 -6.39 0.93 -4.58
CA ILE A 15 -7.02 2.02 -3.82
C ILE A 15 -5.96 3.07 -3.45
N ALA A 16 -4.88 2.66 -2.80
CA ALA A 16 -3.82 3.54 -2.33
C ALA A 16 -3.16 4.33 -3.48
N ILE A 17 -2.78 3.64 -4.56
CA ILE A 17 -2.14 4.26 -5.72
C ILE A 17 -3.09 5.27 -6.39
N ARG A 18 -4.35 4.91 -6.60
CA ARG A 18 -5.32 5.83 -7.23
C ARG A 18 -5.71 7.00 -6.32
N SER A 19 -5.56 6.86 -5.01
CA SER A 19 -5.77 7.95 -4.06
C SER A 19 -4.65 8.99 -4.11
N LEU A 20 -3.40 8.57 -4.33
CA LEU A 20 -2.23 9.46 -4.26
C LEU A 20 -1.61 9.82 -5.60
N VAL A 21 -1.68 8.93 -6.58
CA VAL A 21 -0.94 9.09 -7.83
C VAL A 21 -1.84 9.64 -8.92
N ARG A 22 -1.57 10.87 -9.37
CA ARG A 22 -2.27 11.48 -10.51
C ARG A 22 -1.76 10.87 -11.82
N PRO A 23 -2.60 10.81 -12.87
CA PRO A 23 -2.15 10.40 -14.20
C PRO A 23 -0.90 11.19 -14.65
N GLY A 24 0.12 10.46 -15.12
CA GLY A 24 1.38 11.05 -15.60
C GLY A 24 2.36 11.50 -14.52
N ALA A 25 2.03 11.34 -13.23
CA ALA A 25 2.90 11.74 -12.11
C ALA A 25 4.25 11.01 -12.10
N ARG A 26 5.26 11.64 -11.54
CA ARG A 26 6.56 11.00 -11.25
C ARG A 26 6.46 10.24 -9.93
N VAL A 27 6.79 8.95 -9.95
CA VAL A 27 6.67 8.07 -8.78
C VAL A 27 8.01 7.35 -8.55
N ALA A 28 8.55 7.49 -7.33
CA ALA A 28 9.71 6.72 -6.91
C ALA A 28 9.26 5.30 -6.52
N VAL A 29 9.90 4.29 -7.09
CA VAL A 29 9.62 2.86 -6.83
C VAL A 29 10.92 2.10 -6.67
N SER A 30 10.90 0.96 -5.98
CA SER A 30 12.06 0.07 -5.97
C SER A 30 12.19 -0.72 -7.27
N GLY A 31 13.39 -1.24 -7.54
CA GLY A 31 13.63 -2.18 -8.63
C GLY A 31 13.05 -3.59 -8.37
N PHE A 32 12.40 -3.79 -7.21
CA PHE A 32 11.95 -5.10 -6.72
C PHE A 32 10.44 -5.20 -6.56
N GLU A 33 9.70 -4.26 -7.16
CA GLU A 33 8.25 -4.17 -7.02
C GLU A 33 7.52 -5.36 -7.63
N HIS A 34 6.47 -5.78 -6.94
CA HIS A 34 5.52 -6.73 -7.48
C HIS A 34 4.62 -6.08 -8.56
N ASN A 35 4.10 -6.87 -9.48
CA ASN A 35 3.16 -6.41 -10.52
C ASN A 35 1.90 -5.72 -9.97
N ALA A 36 1.53 -5.98 -8.71
CA ALA A 36 0.43 -5.30 -8.04
C ALA A 36 0.68 -3.79 -7.82
N VAL A 37 1.95 -3.36 -7.85
CA VAL A 37 2.39 -1.95 -7.83
C VAL A 37 2.63 -1.45 -9.26
N VAL A 38 3.42 -2.18 -10.05
CA VAL A 38 3.87 -1.70 -11.36
C VAL A 38 2.72 -1.51 -12.35
N ARG A 39 1.78 -2.46 -12.40
CA ARG A 39 0.68 -2.42 -13.38
C ARG A 39 -0.29 -1.26 -13.15
N PRO A 40 -0.77 -0.97 -11.92
CA PRO A 40 -1.60 0.21 -11.68
C PRO A 40 -0.88 1.53 -11.99
N LEU A 41 0.41 1.64 -11.65
CA LEU A 41 1.21 2.82 -11.99
C LEU A 41 1.37 2.98 -13.50
N TYR A 42 1.63 1.89 -14.22
CA TYR A 42 1.69 1.91 -15.68
C TYR A 42 0.34 2.31 -16.31
N ALA A 43 -0.77 1.79 -15.79
CA ALA A 43 -2.11 2.13 -16.26
C ALA A 43 -2.46 3.62 -16.06
N LEU A 44 -1.84 4.28 -15.08
CA LEU A 44 -1.95 5.73 -14.85
C LEU A 44 -0.97 6.54 -15.71
N GLY A 45 -0.14 5.90 -16.56
CA GLY A 45 0.90 6.58 -17.31
C GLY A 45 1.98 7.21 -16.41
N ALA A 46 2.15 6.71 -15.19
CA ALA A 46 3.12 7.24 -14.25
C ALA A 46 4.57 7.10 -14.77
N LYS A 47 5.40 8.10 -14.49
CA LYS A 47 6.82 8.11 -14.85
C LYS A 47 7.62 7.53 -13.69
N LEU A 48 8.00 6.26 -13.80
CA LEU A 48 8.68 5.54 -12.74
C LEU A 48 10.14 5.96 -12.61
N GLN A 49 10.54 6.32 -11.41
CA GLN A 49 11.92 6.58 -10.99
C GLN A 49 12.37 5.42 -10.13
N ILE A 50 13.10 4.48 -10.74
CA ILE A 50 13.49 3.22 -10.12
C ILE A 50 14.73 3.42 -9.26
N ALA A 51 14.63 3.02 -7.98
CA ALA A 51 15.70 3.05 -7.00
C ALA A 51 16.03 1.64 -6.49
N GLY A 52 17.30 1.36 -6.24
CA GLY A 52 17.74 0.06 -5.72
C GLY A 52 17.64 -1.03 -6.76
N ARG A 53 18.58 -1.02 -7.71
CA ARG A 53 18.70 -2.08 -8.73
C ARG A 53 19.65 -3.18 -8.32
N ARG A 54 20.44 -2.95 -7.27
CA ARG A 54 21.44 -3.86 -6.76
C ARG A 54 20.89 -4.59 -5.53
N LEU A 55 20.89 -5.92 -5.59
CA LEU A 55 20.42 -6.76 -4.49
C LEU A 55 21.33 -6.64 -3.26
N PHE A 56 20.72 -6.66 -2.08
CA PHE A 56 21.41 -6.65 -0.78
C PHE A 56 22.39 -5.49 -0.57
N CYS A 57 22.10 -4.35 -1.20
CA CYS A 57 22.88 -3.14 -1.06
C CYS A 57 21.97 -1.97 -0.67
N TRP A 58 21.85 -1.70 0.63
CA TRP A 58 20.98 -0.64 1.15
C TRP A 58 21.52 0.75 0.76
N GLU A 59 22.84 0.92 0.74
CA GLU A 59 23.51 2.17 0.40
C GLU A 59 23.12 2.62 -1.01
N ASP A 60 23.24 1.75 -2.00
CA ASP A 60 22.81 2.03 -3.38
C ASP A 60 21.31 2.35 -3.45
N THR A 61 20.49 1.57 -2.72
CA THR A 61 19.04 1.77 -2.70
C THR A 61 18.70 3.15 -2.14
N LEU A 62 19.28 3.55 -1.01
CA LEU A 62 19.03 4.85 -0.37
C LEU A 62 19.56 6.01 -1.21
N GLU A 63 20.75 5.88 -1.83
CA GLU A 63 21.30 6.91 -2.69
C GLU A 63 20.42 7.13 -3.94
N GLU A 64 20.07 6.05 -4.65
CA GLU A 64 19.20 6.14 -5.83
C GLU A 64 17.81 6.67 -5.47
N PHE A 65 17.27 6.25 -4.32
CA PHE A 65 15.99 6.76 -3.83
C PHE A 65 16.06 8.26 -3.52
N SER A 66 17.08 8.71 -2.79
CA SER A 66 17.29 10.14 -2.54
C SER A 66 17.39 10.94 -3.85
N ARG A 67 18.03 10.37 -4.87
CA ARG A 67 18.11 10.99 -6.21
C ARG A 67 16.75 11.07 -6.88
N ALA A 68 15.93 10.01 -6.80
CA ALA A 68 14.57 9.99 -7.32
C ALA A 68 13.68 11.06 -6.67
N LEU A 69 13.75 11.20 -5.34
CA LEU A 69 12.99 12.25 -4.63
C LEU A 69 13.43 13.65 -5.05
N ARG A 70 14.76 13.91 -5.18
CA ARG A 70 15.29 15.21 -5.65
C ARG A 70 14.91 15.51 -7.10
N ALA A 71 14.72 14.48 -7.93
CA ALA A 71 14.27 14.65 -9.31
C ALA A 71 12.77 14.97 -9.42
N GLY A 72 12.09 15.19 -8.30
CA GLY A 72 10.72 15.66 -8.22
C GLY A 72 9.70 14.53 -8.26
N ALA A 73 9.96 13.41 -7.59
CA ALA A 73 8.93 12.42 -7.33
C ALA A 73 7.77 13.04 -6.53
N GLU A 74 6.54 12.78 -6.96
CA GLU A 74 5.31 13.31 -6.35
C GLU A 74 4.71 12.32 -5.35
N ALA A 75 5.07 11.05 -5.47
CA ALA A 75 4.72 9.97 -4.54
C ALA A 75 5.81 8.92 -4.54
N ALA A 76 5.80 8.04 -3.53
CA ALA A 76 6.67 6.90 -3.46
C ALA A 76 5.88 5.62 -3.15
N VAL A 77 6.22 4.50 -3.79
CA VAL A 77 5.59 3.19 -3.56
C VAL A 77 6.69 2.14 -3.50
N PHE A 78 6.76 1.41 -2.37
CA PHE A 78 7.80 0.41 -2.18
C PHE A 78 7.25 -0.88 -1.59
N THR A 79 7.80 -2.01 -2.07
CA THR A 79 7.69 -3.26 -1.32
C THR A 79 8.62 -3.22 -0.10
N HIS A 80 8.17 -3.78 1.03
CA HIS A 80 9.02 -3.95 2.20
C HIS A 80 10.00 -5.12 2.00
N VAL A 81 9.52 -6.21 1.40
CA VAL A 81 10.32 -7.41 1.13
C VAL A 81 10.00 -7.92 -0.28
N SER A 82 11.03 -8.12 -1.07
CA SER A 82 10.89 -8.70 -2.41
C SER A 82 10.36 -10.13 -2.33
N ASN A 83 9.29 -10.42 -3.05
CA ASN A 83 8.72 -11.76 -3.13
C ASN A 83 9.60 -12.76 -3.91
N VAL A 84 10.54 -12.26 -4.71
CA VAL A 84 11.44 -13.09 -5.53
C VAL A 84 12.74 -13.40 -4.78
N PHE A 85 13.32 -12.39 -4.13
CA PHE A 85 14.66 -12.47 -3.56
C PHE A 85 14.69 -12.58 -2.04
N GLY A 86 13.55 -12.34 -1.35
CA GLY A 86 13.53 -12.21 0.11
C GLY A 86 14.33 -10.99 0.61
N TYR A 87 14.72 -10.09 -0.28
CA TYR A 87 15.48 -8.90 0.07
C TYR A 87 14.58 -7.92 0.83
N VAL A 88 14.98 -7.60 2.07
CA VAL A 88 14.32 -6.60 2.91
C VAL A 88 14.87 -5.22 2.56
N LEU A 89 14.01 -4.30 2.16
CA LEU A 89 14.39 -2.93 1.84
C LEU A 89 14.44 -2.06 3.12
N PRO A 90 15.30 -1.01 3.14
CA PRO A 90 15.44 -0.08 4.26
C PRO A 90 14.29 0.94 4.31
N VAL A 91 13.06 0.42 4.53
CA VAL A 91 11.83 1.22 4.40
C VAL A 91 11.68 2.31 5.47
N GLU A 92 12.33 2.16 6.63
CA GLU A 92 12.29 3.18 7.67
C GLU A 92 13.06 4.44 7.25
N GLU A 93 14.26 4.26 6.69
CA GLU A 93 15.09 5.33 6.16
C GLU A 93 14.43 5.97 4.93
N MET A 94 13.86 5.16 4.04
CA MET A 94 13.14 5.64 2.86
C MET A 94 11.90 6.46 3.26
N ALA A 95 11.13 5.99 4.26
CA ALA A 95 9.99 6.71 4.80
C ALA A 95 10.41 8.04 5.46
N ALA A 96 11.54 8.06 6.18
CA ALA A 96 12.09 9.29 6.75
C ALA A 96 12.42 10.32 5.65
N MET A 97 13.09 9.89 4.56
CA MET A 97 13.39 10.75 3.41
C MET A 97 12.13 11.32 2.74
N CYS A 98 11.04 10.53 2.69
CA CYS A 98 9.74 10.99 2.17
C CYS A 98 9.13 12.05 3.08
N ARG A 99 9.09 11.81 4.40
CA ARG A 99 8.56 12.76 5.39
C ARG A 99 9.28 14.11 5.35
N GLU A 100 10.61 14.10 5.30
CA GLU A 100 11.43 15.31 5.21
C GLU A 100 11.07 16.19 4.00
N ARG A 101 10.53 15.60 2.95
CA ARG A 101 10.18 16.27 1.69
C ARG A 101 8.68 16.44 1.48
N GLY A 102 7.85 15.99 2.43
CA GLY A 102 6.40 16.03 2.30
C GLY A 102 5.85 15.16 1.15
N ILE A 103 6.58 14.10 0.77
CA ILE A 103 6.19 13.18 -0.31
C ILE A 103 5.37 12.03 0.29
N PRO A 104 4.14 11.76 -0.17
CA PRO A 104 3.33 10.66 0.34
C PRO A 104 3.96 9.31 -0.02
N PHE A 105 3.84 8.36 0.93
CA PHE A 105 4.49 7.06 0.84
C PHE A 105 3.46 5.94 0.98
N ILE A 106 3.52 4.95 0.09
CA ILE A 106 2.73 3.72 0.13
C ILE A 106 3.67 2.54 0.36
N LEU A 107 3.37 1.70 1.33
CA LEU A 107 4.11 0.47 1.59
C LEU A 107 3.32 -0.76 1.11
N ASP A 108 3.92 -1.56 0.24
CA ASP A 108 3.48 -2.94 0.00
C ASP A 108 4.11 -3.86 1.05
N ALA A 109 3.30 -4.22 2.05
CA ALA A 109 3.70 -5.12 3.14
C ALA A 109 3.30 -6.58 2.87
N ALA A 110 3.13 -6.97 1.60
CA ALA A 110 2.62 -8.30 1.25
C ALA A 110 3.48 -9.45 1.76
N GLN A 111 4.77 -9.27 1.94
CA GLN A 111 5.69 -10.29 2.44
C GLN A 111 6.11 -10.05 3.89
N SER A 112 5.88 -8.87 4.44
CA SER A 112 6.36 -8.50 5.77
C SER A 112 5.28 -8.52 6.85
N ALA A 113 4.01 -8.24 6.50
CA ALA A 113 2.92 -8.26 7.48
C ALA A 113 2.80 -9.64 8.16
N GLY A 114 2.80 -9.65 9.49
CA GLY A 114 2.81 -10.86 10.30
C GLY A 114 4.19 -11.54 10.44
N VAL A 115 5.25 -11.02 9.78
CA VAL A 115 6.61 -11.57 9.84
C VAL A 115 7.61 -10.56 10.37
N LEU A 116 7.50 -9.31 9.94
CA LEU A 116 8.31 -8.19 10.41
C LEU A 116 7.41 -7.13 11.05
N PRO A 117 7.93 -6.34 12.00
CA PRO A 117 7.19 -5.22 12.56
C PRO A 117 6.80 -4.20 11.48
N VAL A 118 5.49 -3.98 11.28
CA VAL A 118 4.96 -2.96 10.36
C VAL A 118 4.03 -2.04 11.16
N LYS A 119 4.43 -0.78 11.32
CA LYS A 119 3.68 0.22 12.11
C LYS A 119 3.47 1.48 11.28
N LEU A 120 2.20 1.77 10.97
CA LEU A 120 1.81 2.92 10.15
C LEU A 120 2.37 4.23 10.70
N ASN A 121 2.17 4.50 11.98
CA ASN A 121 2.60 5.74 12.67
C ASN A 121 4.12 5.90 12.66
N ARG A 122 4.87 4.81 12.88
CA ARG A 122 6.33 4.85 12.91
C ARG A 122 6.90 5.19 11.53
N LEU A 123 6.33 4.57 10.50
CA LEU A 123 6.73 4.84 9.11
C LEU A 123 6.23 6.21 8.62
N GLY A 124 5.05 6.66 9.10
CA GLY A 124 4.36 7.83 8.54
C GLY A 124 3.92 7.59 7.11
N ALA A 125 3.65 6.35 6.75
CA ALA A 125 3.11 6.01 5.44
C ALA A 125 1.68 6.53 5.30
N ALA A 126 1.31 7.01 4.11
CA ALA A 126 -0.07 7.36 3.82
C ALA A 126 -0.95 6.11 3.74
N PHE A 127 -0.39 5.02 3.22
CA PHE A 127 -1.07 3.73 3.13
C PHE A 127 -0.10 2.56 3.34
N ILE A 128 -0.61 1.48 3.96
CA ILE A 128 0.07 0.18 4.01
C ILE A 128 -0.92 -0.89 3.57
N ALA A 129 -0.59 -1.64 2.51
CA ALA A 129 -1.42 -2.72 2.00
C ALA A 129 -0.83 -4.09 2.35
N MET A 130 -1.69 -5.04 2.73
CA MET A 130 -1.27 -6.39 3.09
C MET A 130 -2.33 -7.44 2.75
N PRO A 131 -1.94 -8.66 2.35
CA PRO A 131 -2.86 -9.76 2.12
C PRO A 131 -3.15 -10.51 3.41
N GLY A 132 -4.36 -11.05 3.55
CA GLY A 132 -4.70 -11.87 4.70
C GLY A 132 -4.05 -13.27 4.68
N HIS A 133 -3.87 -13.86 3.50
CA HIS A 133 -3.49 -15.26 3.30
C HIS A 133 -1.97 -15.56 3.34
N LYS A 134 -1.13 -14.58 3.70
CA LYS A 134 0.32 -14.78 3.88
C LYS A 134 0.69 -14.77 5.36
N GLY A 135 1.60 -13.93 5.79
CA GLY A 135 2.08 -13.90 7.17
C GLY A 135 1.01 -13.59 8.22
N LEU A 136 -0.13 -13.03 7.85
CA LEU A 136 -1.28 -12.84 8.74
C LEU A 136 -2.12 -14.12 8.97
N LEU A 137 -1.80 -15.23 8.30
CA LEU A 137 -2.41 -16.55 8.45
C LEU A 137 -3.93 -16.62 8.27
N GLY A 138 -4.50 -15.63 7.57
CA GLY A 138 -5.93 -15.56 7.25
C GLY A 138 -6.27 -16.30 5.95
N PRO A 139 -7.56 -16.40 5.59
CA PRO A 139 -8.00 -17.05 4.36
C PRO A 139 -7.69 -16.21 3.11
N GLN A 140 -7.65 -16.89 1.95
CA GLN A 140 -7.66 -16.22 0.64
C GLN A 140 -8.94 -15.37 0.48
N GLY A 141 -8.87 -14.35 -0.39
CA GLY A 141 -9.98 -13.42 -0.58
C GLY A 141 -10.12 -12.40 0.55
N THR A 142 -9.07 -12.21 1.35
CA THR A 142 -8.96 -11.20 2.40
C THR A 142 -7.66 -10.40 2.29
N GLY A 143 -7.70 -9.16 2.75
CA GLY A 143 -6.58 -8.26 2.88
C GLY A 143 -6.96 -7.04 3.70
N LEU A 144 -5.98 -6.24 4.05
CA LEU A 144 -6.14 -5.02 4.81
C LEU A 144 -5.43 -3.86 4.10
N LEU A 145 -6.03 -2.69 4.19
CA LEU A 145 -5.41 -1.43 3.85
C LEU A 145 -5.46 -0.53 5.09
N LEU A 146 -4.30 -0.16 5.61
CA LEU A 146 -4.18 0.86 6.64
C LEU A 146 -4.13 2.23 5.96
N CYS A 147 -4.96 3.17 6.41
CA CYS A 147 -5.13 4.49 5.80
C CYS A 147 -4.80 5.59 6.79
N ALA A 148 -3.89 6.49 6.40
CA ALA A 148 -3.62 7.76 7.07
C ALA A 148 -3.67 8.95 6.08
N GLY A 149 -3.74 8.68 4.78
CA GLY A 149 -3.86 9.69 3.72
C GLY A 149 -5.30 9.91 3.24
N GLU A 150 -5.46 10.87 2.36
CA GLU A 150 -6.72 11.10 1.64
C GLU A 150 -7.06 9.89 0.76
N THR A 151 -8.35 9.56 0.67
CA THR A 151 -8.81 8.36 0.00
C THR A 151 -9.74 8.66 -1.17
N THR A 152 -9.56 7.91 -2.26
CA THR A 152 -10.45 7.93 -3.42
C THR A 152 -11.05 6.54 -3.62
N PRO A 153 -12.38 6.39 -3.68
CA PRO A 153 -13.02 5.11 -3.97
C PRO A 153 -12.55 4.53 -5.29
N LEU A 154 -12.22 3.24 -5.30
CA LEU A 154 -11.93 2.48 -6.51
C LEU A 154 -13.21 1.89 -7.11
N LEU A 155 -14.12 1.45 -6.25
CA LEU A 155 -15.41 0.90 -6.59
C LEU A 155 -16.51 1.80 -6.01
N PHE A 156 -17.61 1.92 -6.75
CA PHE A 156 -18.79 2.67 -6.34
C PHE A 156 -19.97 1.69 -6.22
N GLY A 157 -20.68 1.73 -5.10
CA GLY A 157 -21.81 0.84 -4.88
C GLY A 157 -22.40 0.97 -3.49
N GLY A 158 -23.31 0.08 -3.14
CA GLY A 158 -23.93 0.06 -1.82
C GLY A 158 -22.94 -0.30 -0.72
N THR A 159 -23.04 0.39 0.41
CA THR A 159 -22.18 0.19 1.58
C THR A 159 -22.97 -0.23 2.82
N GLY A 160 -24.32 -0.29 2.70
CA GLY A 160 -25.23 -0.55 3.82
C GLY A 160 -25.55 0.69 4.67
N SER A 161 -24.89 1.82 4.43
CA SER A 161 -25.13 3.09 5.08
C SER A 161 -25.47 4.19 4.08
N GLU A 162 -26.03 5.33 4.55
CA GLU A 162 -26.31 6.55 3.76
C GLU A 162 -27.06 6.30 2.43
N SER A 163 -28.02 5.37 2.38
CA SER A 163 -28.68 4.88 1.16
C SER A 163 -29.41 5.96 0.33
N LEU A 164 -29.68 7.12 0.89
CA LEU A 164 -30.30 8.26 0.19
C LEU A 164 -29.28 9.15 -0.55
N ARG A 165 -27.99 9.02 -0.25
CA ARG A 165 -26.93 9.77 -0.95
C ARG A 165 -26.57 9.07 -2.27
N ARG A 166 -26.20 9.85 -3.28
CA ARG A 166 -25.71 9.34 -4.57
C ARG A 166 -24.22 9.14 -4.58
N ASP A 167 -23.51 9.90 -3.74
CA ASP A 167 -22.06 9.79 -3.57
C ASP A 167 -21.70 8.68 -2.58
N MET A 168 -20.48 8.17 -2.69
CA MET A 168 -19.93 7.26 -1.68
C MET A 168 -19.84 7.99 -0.32
N PRO A 169 -20.02 7.28 0.80
CA PRO A 169 -19.83 7.85 2.13
C PRO A 169 -18.48 8.58 2.26
N GLU A 170 -18.40 9.55 3.15
CA GLU A 170 -17.17 10.29 3.41
C GLU A 170 -16.26 9.54 4.40
N LEU A 171 -16.88 8.81 5.31
CA LEU A 171 -16.18 8.13 6.38
C LEU A 171 -15.62 6.77 5.94
N LEU A 172 -14.46 6.43 6.47
CA LEU A 172 -13.89 5.08 6.38
C LEU A 172 -14.47 4.20 7.51
N PRO A 173 -14.62 2.91 7.30
CA PRO A 173 -14.19 2.16 6.10
C PRO A 173 -15.19 2.19 4.94
N GLU A 174 -16.45 2.62 5.14
CA GLU A 174 -17.55 2.52 4.17
C GLU A 174 -17.23 3.17 2.83
N ARG A 175 -16.46 4.27 2.85
CA ARG A 175 -16.03 4.97 1.64
C ARG A 175 -15.31 4.05 0.63
N LEU A 176 -14.62 3.02 1.12
CA LEU A 176 -13.79 2.13 0.31
C LEU A 176 -14.30 0.69 0.26
N GLU A 177 -15.29 0.35 1.09
CA GLU A 177 -15.87 -0.99 1.21
C GLU A 177 -17.21 -1.06 0.47
N ALA A 178 -17.19 -0.96 -0.86
CA ALA A 178 -18.40 -1.10 -1.68
C ALA A 178 -18.78 -2.56 -1.88
N GLY A 179 -20.07 -2.86 -1.68
CA GLY A 179 -20.63 -4.21 -1.80
C GLY A 179 -20.61 -5.01 -0.49
N THR A 180 -21.21 -6.18 -0.50
CA THR A 180 -21.23 -7.05 0.69
C THR A 180 -19.84 -7.60 0.96
N MET A 181 -19.32 -7.29 2.14
CA MET A 181 -17.99 -7.71 2.56
C MET A 181 -17.92 -9.20 2.89
N ASN A 182 -16.74 -9.80 2.75
CA ASN A 182 -16.46 -11.19 3.10
C ASN A 182 -16.35 -11.36 4.62
N VAL A 183 -17.47 -11.30 5.33
CA VAL A 183 -17.52 -11.39 6.81
C VAL A 183 -16.92 -12.71 7.34
N PRO A 184 -17.21 -13.89 6.77
CA PRO A 184 -16.56 -15.12 7.21
C PRO A 184 -15.03 -15.09 7.02
N GLY A 185 -14.56 -14.51 5.92
CA GLY A 185 -13.13 -14.34 5.67
C GLY A 185 -12.49 -13.37 6.66
N ALA A 186 -13.17 -12.27 7.01
CA ALA A 186 -12.69 -11.31 8.01
C ALA A 186 -12.53 -11.95 9.40
N ALA A 187 -13.50 -12.76 9.81
CA ALA A 187 -13.41 -13.52 11.07
C ALA A 187 -12.24 -14.52 11.07
N GLY A 188 -12.00 -15.20 9.94
CA GLY A 188 -10.83 -16.07 9.78
C GLY A 188 -9.52 -15.30 9.80
N LEU A 189 -9.48 -14.11 9.20
CA LEU A 189 -8.31 -13.23 9.24
C LEU A 189 -8.03 -12.73 10.66
N GLU A 190 -9.05 -12.35 11.41
CA GLU A 190 -8.91 -11.96 12.81
C GLU A 190 -8.30 -13.09 13.65
N ALA A 191 -8.78 -14.33 13.46
CA ALA A 191 -8.23 -15.50 14.15
C ALA A 191 -6.74 -15.71 13.80
N GLY A 192 -6.37 -15.58 12.53
CA GLY A 192 -4.97 -15.64 12.09
C GLY A 192 -4.10 -14.55 12.73
N MET A 193 -4.56 -13.30 12.71
CA MET A 193 -3.83 -12.17 13.32
C MET A 193 -3.68 -12.29 14.85
N ARG A 194 -4.61 -12.94 15.53
CA ARG A 194 -4.48 -13.21 16.97
C ARG A 194 -3.43 -14.28 17.30
N TYR A 195 -3.13 -15.14 16.33
CA TYR A 195 -2.13 -16.20 16.47
C TYR A 195 -0.69 -15.69 16.22
N VAL A 196 -0.52 -14.68 15.35
CA VAL A 196 0.78 -14.06 15.04
C VAL A 196 1.21 -13.07 16.13
#